data_d1803f8c9779bac4d14af40a8d52bce2
#
_entry.id   d1803f8c9779bac4d14af40a8d52bce2
#
_cell.length_a   1.000
_cell.length_b   1.000
_cell.length_c   1.000
_cell.angle_alpha   90.00
_cell.angle_beta   90.00
_cell.angle_gamma   90.00
#
_symmetry.space_group_name_H-M   'P 1'
#
loop_
_entity.id
_entity.type
_entity.pdbx_description
1 polymer ?
#
loop_
_entity_poly.entity_id
_entity_poly.type
_entity_poly.pdbx_seq_one_letter_code
_entity_poly.pdbx_strand_id
1 'polypeptide(L)'
;MSAMVLPVDNRTEAQKLRSLVENGVAKRFDLRAWSDKGCAQATAVERLDVLLEQVRPDVAKLMVLEELEGTSEEDTDALVYGEIDMHDFMTELLDKYGGTSAEGGGGGDGTGRRIFVDLGSGTGKAVMAAGLCRHFSHVWGIELLPCTSAIAELLIEDYVRDVLPGARPASNPLLSCSVERGDFFQPDVLARWTGADFVFCNCVTWDQGTMDAMSAAAERMRPGALFVTVLCPLSSDKFELVDEAELKFSWGFVEALVHRRMTDDAAALGAMLGDSMSRMRGADDMEHDA
;
A
#
# COMPACT_ATOMS: atom_id res chain seq x y z
N MET A 1 18.42 -37.65 -25.52
CA MET A 1 17.51 -36.48 -25.51
C MET A 1 18.35 -35.29 -25.13
N SER A 2 18.64 -34.39 -26.07
CA SER A 2 19.43 -33.18 -25.82
C SER A 2 18.53 -32.18 -25.08
N ALA A 3 18.93 -31.77 -23.88
CA ALA A 3 18.24 -30.72 -23.16
C ALA A 3 18.33 -29.44 -23.98
N MET A 4 17.19 -28.92 -24.36
CA MET A 4 17.04 -27.64 -25.05
C MET A 4 17.38 -26.56 -24.03
N VAL A 5 18.59 -26.03 -24.09
CA VAL A 5 19.03 -24.89 -23.29
C VAL A 5 18.34 -23.67 -23.93
N LEU A 6 17.32 -23.15 -23.25
CA LEU A 6 16.71 -21.87 -23.64
C LEU A 6 17.78 -20.78 -23.56
N PRO A 7 17.86 -19.87 -24.54
CA PRO A 7 18.82 -18.77 -24.49
C PRO A 7 18.53 -17.92 -23.26
N VAL A 8 19.55 -17.70 -22.43
CA VAL A 8 19.48 -16.80 -21.27
C VAL A 8 19.20 -15.39 -21.80
N ASP A 9 18.05 -14.84 -21.44
CA ASP A 9 17.69 -13.47 -21.78
C ASP A 9 18.50 -12.50 -20.92
N ASN A 10 19.58 -11.96 -21.50
CA ASN A 10 20.48 -11.04 -20.82
C ASN A 10 19.96 -9.58 -20.79
N ARG A 11 18.72 -9.32 -21.24
CA ARG A 11 18.13 -7.99 -21.16
C ARG A 11 17.93 -7.59 -19.71
N THR A 12 18.13 -6.30 -19.40
CA THR A 12 17.74 -5.75 -18.10
C THR A 12 16.21 -5.79 -17.98
N GLU A 13 15.67 -5.82 -16.77
CA GLU A 13 14.23 -5.81 -16.52
C GLU A 13 13.55 -4.62 -17.20
N ALA A 14 14.19 -3.45 -17.15
CA ALA A 14 13.72 -2.27 -17.90
C ALA A 14 13.68 -2.50 -19.43
N GLN A 15 14.61 -3.28 -20.00
CA GLN A 15 14.62 -3.63 -21.43
C GLN A 15 13.55 -4.66 -21.76
N LYS A 16 13.30 -5.63 -20.88
CA LYS A 16 12.19 -6.59 -21.01
C LYS A 16 10.87 -5.86 -20.99
N LEU A 17 10.69 -4.95 -20.04
CA LEU A 17 9.49 -4.14 -19.91
C LEU A 17 9.27 -3.23 -21.12
N ARG A 18 10.32 -2.55 -21.61
CA ARG A 18 10.24 -1.75 -22.85
C ARG A 18 9.81 -2.60 -24.04
N SER A 19 10.33 -3.81 -24.15
CA SER A 19 9.96 -4.75 -25.21
C SER A 19 8.48 -5.17 -25.12
N LEU A 20 7.94 -5.36 -23.90
CA LEU A 20 6.52 -5.64 -23.67
C LEU A 20 5.65 -4.44 -24.05
N VAL A 21 6.08 -3.22 -23.70
CA VAL A 21 5.41 -1.97 -24.09
C VAL A 21 5.44 -1.77 -25.62
N GLU A 22 6.60 -1.98 -26.25
CA GLU A 22 6.78 -1.84 -27.69
C GLU A 22 6.01 -2.90 -28.49
N ASN A 23 5.84 -4.11 -27.95
CA ASN A 23 5.09 -5.21 -28.55
C ASN A 23 3.57 -5.15 -28.28
N GLY A 24 3.06 -4.08 -27.66
CA GLY A 24 1.62 -3.83 -27.50
C GLY A 24 0.97 -4.53 -26.32
N VAL A 25 1.73 -5.16 -25.43
CA VAL A 25 1.22 -5.74 -24.18
C VAL A 25 0.95 -4.62 -23.16
N ALA A 26 1.74 -3.54 -23.23
CA ALA A 26 1.45 -2.29 -22.54
C ALA A 26 1.58 -1.14 -23.54
N LYS A 27 0.50 -0.52 -23.96
CA LYS A 27 0.56 0.67 -24.82
C LYS A 27 0.94 1.86 -23.95
N ARG A 28 2.05 2.52 -24.26
CA ARG A 28 2.32 3.84 -23.68
C ARG A 28 1.19 4.79 -24.08
N PHE A 29 0.47 5.28 -23.09
CA PHE A 29 -0.62 6.23 -23.32
C PHE A 29 0.00 7.61 -23.58
N ASP A 30 -0.31 8.21 -24.73
CA ASP A 30 0.04 9.60 -25.02
C ASP A 30 -1.08 10.51 -24.49
N LEU A 31 -0.98 10.92 -23.22
CA LEU A 31 -1.89 11.91 -22.63
C LEU A 31 -1.94 13.22 -23.40
N ARG A 32 -0.89 13.54 -24.18
CA ARG A 32 -0.91 14.71 -25.07
C ARG A 32 -1.89 14.52 -26.21
N ALA A 33 -1.93 13.32 -26.81
CA ALA A 33 -2.94 12.98 -27.82
C ALA A 33 -4.36 12.97 -27.26
N TRP A 34 -4.50 12.75 -25.95
CA TRP A 34 -5.77 12.83 -25.25
C TRP A 34 -6.17 14.27 -24.94
N SER A 35 -5.23 15.14 -24.51
CA SER A 35 -5.48 16.57 -24.27
C SER A 35 -5.89 17.30 -25.56
N ASP A 36 -5.31 16.93 -26.71
CA ASP A 36 -5.65 17.49 -28.02
C ASP A 36 -7.05 17.09 -28.52
N LYS A 37 -7.67 16.02 -27.96
CA LYS A 37 -9.01 15.56 -28.29
C LYS A 37 -10.15 16.17 -27.45
N GLY A 38 -9.88 17.23 -26.67
CA GLY A 38 -10.92 17.95 -25.92
C GLY A 38 -10.96 17.63 -24.42
N CYS A 39 -9.99 16.92 -23.86
CA CYS A 39 -9.92 16.59 -22.45
C CYS A 39 -9.20 17.59 -21.58
N ALA A 40 -9.02 18.82 -22.04
CA ALA A 40 -8.45 19.93 -21.23
C ALA A 40 -9.24 20.22 -19.93
N GLN A 41 -10.42 19.62 -19.75
CA GLN A 41 -11.29 19.76 -18.57
C GLN A 41 -11.34 18.52 -17.67
N ALA A 42 -10.61 17.44 -18.00
CA ALA A 42 -10.62 16.24 -17.20
C ALA A 42 -10.02 16.49 -15.81
N THR A 43 -10.68 15.97 -14.80
CA THR A 43 -10.18 15.99 -13.42
C THR A 43 -8.88 15.20 -13.29
N ALA A 44 -8.12 15.44 -12.23
CA ALA A 44 -6.90 14.67 -11.97
C ALA A 44 -7.21 13.18 -11.74
N VAL A 45 -8.37 12.85 -11.17
CA VAL A 45 -8.82 11.46 -11.00
C VAL A 45 -9.06 10.80 -12.36
N GLU A 46 -9.82 11.43 -13.26
CA GLU A 46 -10.05 10.89 -14.60
C GLU A 46 -8.74 10.71 -15.38
N ARG A 47 -7.75 11.62 -15.20
CA ARG A 47 -6.42 11.44 -15.81
C ARG A 47 -5.66 10.28 -15.20
N LEU A 48 -5.81 10.06 -13.89
CA LEU A 48 -5.22 8.90 -13.21
C LEU A 48 -5.84 7.60 -13.72
N ASP A 49 -7.16 7.52 -13.83
CA ASP A 49 -7.86 6.33 -14.34
C ASP A 49 -7.34 5.95 -15.73
N VAL A 50 -7.25 6.94 -16.62
CA VAL A 50 -6.70 6.72 -17.97
C VAL A 50 -5.24 6.28 -17.94
N LEU A 51 -4.43 6.80 -17.02
CA LEU A 51 -3.05 6.35 -16.85
C LEU A 51 -3.01 4.89 -16.39
N LEU A 52 -3.84 4.50 -15.45
CA LEU A 52 -3.86 3.15 -14.88
C LEU A 52 -4.44 2.09 -15.83
N GLU A 53 -5.31 2.49 -16.78
CA GLU A 53 -5.77 1.60 -17.85
C GLU A 53 -4.64 1.08 -18.76
N GLN A 54 -3.47 1.70 -18.74
CA GLN A 54 -2.31 1.24 -19.52
C GLN A 54 -1.77 -0.11 -19.01
N VAL A 55 -1.94 -0.38 -17.73
CA VAL A 55 -1.53 -1.64 -17.11
C VAL A 55 -2.78 -2.31 -16.57
N ARG A 56 -3.35 -3.20 -17.36
CA ARG A 56 -4.52 -3.96 -16.96
C ARG A 56 -4.16 -4.95 -15.84
N PRO A 57 -5.06 -5.15 -14.86
CA PRO A 57 -4.82 -6.08 -13.75
C PRO A 57 -4.46 -7.50 -14.19
N ASP A 58 -5.08 -8.00 -15.26
CA ASP A 58 -4.80 -9.32 -15.80
C ASP A 58 -3.38 -9.42 -16.40
N VAL A 59 -2.88 -8.35 -17.00
CA VAL A 59 -1.51 -8.29 -17.54
C VAL A 59 -0.49 -8.23 -16.40
N ALA A 60 -0.72 -7.38 -15.40
CA ALA A 60 0.15 -7.29 -14.23
C ALA A 60 0.21 -8.63 -13.48
N LYS A 61 -0.94 -9.30 -13.32
CA LYS A 61 -1.00 -10.63 -12.70
C LYS A 61 -0.20 -11.68 -13.48
N LEU A 62 -0.31 -11.70 -14.82
CA LEU A 62 0.46 -12.63 -15.64
C LEU A 62 1.97 -12.40 -15.50
N MET A 63 2.40 -11.13 -15.45
CA MET A 63 3.81 -10.80 -15.28
C MET A 63 4.34 -11.26 -13.91
N VAL A 64 3.55 -11.11 -12.85
CA VAL A 64 3.90 -11.64 -11.52
C VAL A 64 4.01 -13.15 -11.55
N LEU A 65 3.07 -13.86 -12.17
CA LEU A 65 3.12 -15.31 -12.28
C LEU A 65 4.34 -15.81 -13.07
N GLU A 66 4.70 -15.13 -14.17
CA GLU A 66 5.92 -15.45 -14.94
C GLU A 66 7.19 -15.20 -14.12
N GLU A 67 7.23 -14.16 -13.29
CA GLU A 67 8.37 -13.85 -12.43
C GLU A 67 8.54 -14.86 -11.30
N LEU A 68 7.42 -15.39 -10.80
CA LEU A 68 7.38 -16.40 -9.75
C LEU A 68 7.54 -17.84 -10.28
N GLU A 69 7.66 -18.03 -11.61
CA GLU A 69 7.84 -19.35 -12.21
C GLU A 69 9.11 -20.03 -11.66
N GLY A 70 8.92 -21.14 -10.94
CA GLY A 70 10.00 -21.89 -10.30
C GLY A 70 10.27 -21.54 -8.83
N THR A 71 9.50 -20.63 -8.24
CA THR A 71 9.45 -20.43 -6.78
C THR A 71 8.58 -21.51 -6.10
N SER A 72 8.66 -21.64 -4.78
CA SER A 72 7.80 -22.56 -4.04
C SER A 72 6.32 -22.14 -4.12
N GLU A 73 5.39 -23.11 -3.96
CA GLU A 73 3.95 -22.79 -3.91
C GLU A 73 3.63 -21.81 -2.76
N GLU A 74 4.28 -21.97 -1.59
CA GLU A 74 4.10 -21.09 -0.42
C GLU A 74 4.53 -19.65 -0.72
N ASP A 75 5.67 -19.46 -1.39
CA ASP A 75 6.14 -18.12 -1.80
C ASP A 75 5.23 -17.52 -2.87
N THR A 76 4.69 -18.34 -3.78
CA THR A 76 3.78 -17.90 -4.83
C THR A 76 2.44 -17.41 -4.24
N ASP A 77 1.90 -18.13 -3.27
CA ASP A 77 0.63 -17.78 -2.61
C ASP A 77 0.75 -16.47 -1.82
N ALA A 78 1.90 -16.20 -1.20
CA ALA A 78 2.16 -14.97 -0.48
C ALA A 78 2.27 -13.72 -1.40
N LEU A 79 2.51 -13.92 -2.69
CA LEU A 79 2.75 -12.85 -3.66
C LEU A 79 1.63 -12.71 -4.69
N VAL A 80 0.41 -13.18 -4.39
CA VAL A 80 -0.76 -13.05 -5.28
C VAL A 80 -1.10 -11.58 -5.53
N TYR A 81 -1.13 -11.22 -6.80
CA TYR A 81 -1.45 -9.87 -7.25
C TYR A 81 -2.96 -9.61 -7.22
N GLY A 82 -3.37 -8.56 -6.52
CA GLY A 82 -4.73 -8.06 -6.53
C GLY A 82 -4.74 -6.52 -6.47
N GLU A 83 -5.59 -5.89 -7.28
CA GLU A 83 -5.67 -4.44 -7.36
C GLU A 83 -6.91 -3.90 -6.65
N ILE A 84 -6.70 -2.83 -5.87
CA ILE A 84 -7.75 -2.06 -5.22
C ILE A 84 -8.45 -1.14 -6.23
N ASP A 85 -9.76 -0.95 -6.05
CA ASP A 85 -10.51 0.11 -6.74
C ASP A 85 -10.07 1.47 -6.20
N MET A 86 -9.61 2.36 -7.08
CA MET A 86 -9.04 3.63 -6.68
C MET A 86 -10.08 4.59 -6.10
N HIS A 87 -11.31 4.55 -6.61
CA HIS A 87 -12.38 5.42 -6.11
C HIS A 87 -12.75 5.05 -4.67
N ASP A 88 -12.99 3.78 -4.40
CA ASP A 88 -13.28 3.29 -3.05
C ASP A 88 -12.12 3.57 -2.10
N PHE A 89 -10.88 3.32 -2.54
CA PHE A 89 -9.70 3.62 -1.73
C PHE A 89 -9.61 5.10 -1.34
N MET A 90 -9.87 5.99 -2.28
CA MET A 90 -9.84 7.43 -2.02
C MET A 90 -10.97 7.85 -1.08
N THR A 91 -12.20 7.40 -1.32
CA THR A 91 -13.38 7.85 -0.56
C THR A 91 -13.49 7.18 0.81
N GLU A 92 -13.26 5.87 0.88
CA GLU A 92 -13.49 5.10 2.10
C GLU A 92 -12.29 5.13 3.06
N LEU A 93 -11.08 5.34 2.55
CA LEU A 93 -9.88 5.42 3.40
C LEU A 93 -9.23 6.79 3.41
N LEU A 94 -8.81 7.31 2.25
CA LEU A 94 -7.97 8.51 2.25
C LEU A 94 -8.73 9.77 2.66
N ASP A 95 -9.96 9.96 2.22
CA ASP A 95 -10.77 11.12 2.60
C ASP A 95 -11.24 11.04 4.07
N LYS A 96 -11.56 9.83 4.56
CA LYS A 96 -11.97 9.62 5.95
C LYS A 96 -10.84 9.79 6.94
N TYR A 97 -9.68 9.18 6.65
CA TYR A 97 -8.61 9.01 7.63
C TYR A 97 -7.32 9.75 7.29
N GLY A 98 -7.12 10.11 6.02
CA GLY A 98 -5.93 10.83 5.58
C GLY A 98 -5.73 12.16 6.29
N GLY A 99 -6.84 12.83 6.69
CA GLY A 99 -6.81 14.11 7.43
C GLY A 99 -6.78 13.97 8.94
N THR A 100 -7.00 12.76 9.51
CA THR A 100 -7.03 12.57 10.95
C THR A 100 -5.63 12.74 11.52
N SER A 101 -5.45 13.79 12.31
CA SER A 101 -4.22 13.99 13.09
C SER A 101 -4.39 13.27 14.42
N ALA A 102 -3.30 12.71 14.94
CA ALA A 102 -3.24 12.41 16.36
C ALA A 102 -3.64 13.68 17.15
N GLU A 103 -4.46 13.51 18.17
CA GLU A 103 -4.80 14.61 19.08
C GLU A 103 -3.49 15.27 19.55
N GLY A 104 -3.22 16.50 19.12
CA GLY A 104 -2.08 17.26 19.62
C GLY A 104 -1.17 17.93 18.60
N GLY A 105 -1.45 17.94 17.30
CA GLY A 105 -0.65 18.81 16.46
C GLY A 105 -0.31 18.29 15.08
N GLY A 106 -0.10 19.18 14.19
CA GLY A 106 0.27 18.97 12.80
C GLY A 106 1.45 18.02 12.64
N GLY A 107 1.52 17.43 11.47
CA GLY A 107 2.42 16.38 10.96
C GLY A 107 3.59 15.97 11.84
N GLY A 108 3.85 14.69 11.95
CA GLY A 108 4.69 14.03 12.95
C GLY A 108 6.05 14.59 13.33
N ASP A 109 6.58 15.53 12.58
CA ASP A 109 7.87 16.21 12.85
C ASP A 109 7.70 17.71 13.16
N GLY A 110 6.45 18.20 13.37
CA GLY A 110 6.16 19.62 13.57
C GLY A 110 6.28 20.48 12.30
N THR A 111 6.58 19.90 11.16
CA THR A 111 6.74 20.62 9.88
C THR A 111 5.44 20.75 9.09
N GLY A 112 4.34 20.14 9.58
CA GLY A 112 3.08 20.00 8.85
C GLY A 112 3.14 18.97 7.70
N ARG A 113 4.25 18.22 7.60
CA ARG A 113 4.44 17.16 6.60
C ARG A 113 3.78 15.88 7.03
N ARG A 114 2.98 15.30 6.15
CA ARG A 114 2.38 13.98 6.37
C ARG A 114 2.86 13.00 5.31
N ILE A 115 3.14 11.80 5.75
CA ILE A 115 3.76 10.74 4.94
C ILE A 115 2.78 9.57 4.82
N PHE A 116 2.49 9.19 3.57
CA PHE A 116 1.80 7.94 3.23
C PHE A 116 2.80 6.92 2.72
N VAL A 117 2.61 5.67 3.12
CA VAL A 117 3.41 4.52 2.66
C VAL A 117 2.51 3.37 2.26
N ASP A 118 2.84 2.71 1.15
CA ASP A 118 2.22 1.48 0.67
C ASP A 118 3.24 0.33 0.71
N LEU A 119 3.00 -0.67 1.55
CA LEU A 119 3.86 -1.85 1.71
C LEU A 119 3.35 -2.98 0.81
N GLY A 120 4.17 -3.38 -0.17
CA GLY A 120 3.74 -4.25 -1.26
C GLY A 120 2.96 -3.44 -2.30
N SER A 121 3.54 -2.34 -2.76
CA SER A 121 2.83 -1.33 -3.57
C SER A 121 2.45 -1.77 -4.99
N GLY A 122 2.89 -2.95 -5.43
CA GLY A 122 2.60 -3.46 -6.76
C GLY A 122 2.96 -2.46 -7.84
N THR A 123 2.00 -2.12 -8.69
CA THR A 123 2.14 -1.11 -9.75
C THR A 123 2.00 0.34 -9.27
N GLY A 124 1.95 0.59 -7.96
CA GLY A 124 1.97 1.93 -7.36
C GLY A 124 0.61 2.66 -7.36
N LYS A 125 -0.51 1.97 -7.58
CA LYS A 125 -1.85 2.58 -7.66
C LYS A 125 -2.22 3.36 -6.39
N ALA A 126 -2.10 2.73 -5.22
CA ALA A 126 -2.44 3.37 -3.95
C ALA A 126 -1.52 4.57 -3.65
N VAL A 127 -0.25 4.49 -4.04
CA VAL A 127 0.71 5.61 -3.94
C VAL A 127 0.25 6.81 -4.78
N MET A 128 -0.16 6.57 -6.03
CA MET A 128 -0.64 7.64 -6.92
C MET A 128 -1.97 8.24 -6.42
N ALA A 129 -2.89 7.42 -5.92
CA ALA A 129 -4.14 7.91 -5.31
C ALA A 129 -3.86 8.78 -4.08
N ALA A 130 -2.98 8.33 -3.18
CA ALA A 130 -2.56 9.11 -2.02
C ALA A 130 -1.87 10.42 -2.43
N GLY A 131 -1.17 10.43 -3.56
CA GLY A 131 -0.56 11.62 -4.15
C GLY A 131 -1.59 12.66 -4.62
N LEU A 132 -2.79 12.26 -5.06
CA LEU A 132 -3.88 13.19 -5.36
C LEU A 132 -4.57 13.71 -4.10
N CYS A 133 -4.57 12.93 -3.04
CA CYS A 133 -5.13 13.29 -1.76
C CYS A 133 -4.37 14.47 -1.14
N ARG A 134 -5.09 15.49 -0.67
CA ARG A 134 -4.49 16.72 -0.12
C ARG A 134 -3.91 16.54 1.28
N HIS A 135 -4.06 15.37 1.87
CA HIS A 135 -3.66 15.12 3.25
C HIS A 135 -2.17 14.76 3.39
N PHE A 136 -1.53 14.32 2.31
CA PHE A 136 -0.12 13.89 2.35
C PHE A 136 0.76 14.81 1.52
N SER A 137 1.96 15.10 2.00
CA SER A 137 2.99 15.85 1.28
C SER A 137 4.07 14.93 0.69
N HIS A 138 4.21 13.74 1.25
CA HIS A 138 5.10 12.70 0.75
C HIS A 138 4.32 11.39 0.64
N VAL A 139 4.41 10.74 -0.51
CA VAL A 139 3.83 9.43 -0.74
C VAL A 139 4.87 8.52 -1.37
N TRP A 140 5.00 7.32 -0.87
CA TRP A 140 5.90 6.35 -1.44
C TRP A 140 5.43 4.91 -1.21
N GLY A 141 5.92 4.01 -2.05
CA GLY A 141 5.65 2.60 -1.96
C GLY A 141 6.93 1.78 -2.02
N ILE A 142 6.87 0.56 -1.51
CA ILE A 142 7.93 -0.41 -1.65
C ILE A 142 7.36 -1.71 -2.19
N GLU A 143 8.04 -2.28 -3.20
CA GLU A 143 7.62 -3.49 -3.88
C GLU A 143 8.80 -4.47 -4.00
N LEU A 144 8.54 -5.72 -3.64
CA LEU A 144 9.57 -6.76 -3.66
C LEU A 144 9.85 -7.25 -5.09
N LEU A 145 8.79 -7.39 -5.89
CA LEU A 145 8.87 -7.98 -7.22
C LEU A 145 9.44 -7.00 -8.24
N PRO A 146 10.50 -7.39 -8.96
CA PRO A 146 11.16 -6.54 -9.94
C PRO A 146 10.25 -6.01 -11.04
N CYS A 147 9.35 -6.85 -11.59
CA CYS A 147 8.52 -6.44 -12.73
C CYS A 147 7.46 -5.42 -12.33
N THR A 148 6.77 -5.62 -11.22
CA THR A 148 5.75 -4.69 -10.71
C THR A 148 6.37 -3.37 -10.27
N SER A 149 7.52 -3.42 -9.59
CA SER A 149 8.29 -2.21 -9.23
C SER A 149 8.70 -1.39 -10.46
N ALA A 150 9.22 -2.04 -11.51
CA ALA A 150 9.61 -1.35 -12.75
C ALA A 150 8.40 -0.73 -13.47
N ILE A 151 7.23 -1.38 -13.47
CA ILE A 151 5.99 -0.80 -13.98
C ILE A 151 5.60 0.43 -13.15
N ALA A 152 5.63 0.31 -11.82
CA ALA A 152 5.30 1.39 -10.91
C ALA A 152 6.19 2.62 -11.14
N GLU A 153 7.49 2.44 -11.31
CA GLU A 153 8.42 3.54 -11.62
C GLU A 153 8.01 4.30 -12.91
N LEU A 154 7.68 3.56 -13.99
CA LEU A 154 7.23 4.17 -15.24
C LEU A 154 5.90 4.91 -15.09
N LEU A 155 4.93 4.31 -14.39
CA LEU A 155 3.64 4.94 -14.14
C LEU A 155 3.77 6.19 -13.27
N ILE A 156 4.63 6.17 -12.26
CA ILE A 156 4.92 7.32 -11.40
C ILE A 156 5.59 8.46 -12.20
N GLU A 157 6.51 8.14 -13.13
CA GLU A 157 7.09 9.16 -14.01
C GLU A 157 6.01 9.86 -14.85
N ASP A 158 5.12 9.08 -15.48
CA ASP A 158 4.02 9.60 -16.28
C ASP A 158 2.99 10.35 -15.40
N TYR A 159 2.69 9.84 -14.20
CA TYR A 159 1.81 10.47 -13.22
C TYR A 159 2.31 11.86 -12.78
N VAL A 160 3.59 11.95 -12.42
CA VAL A 160 4.22 13.22 -11.99
C VAL A 160 4.24 14.22 -13.12
N ARG A 161 4.49 13.77 -14.34
CA ARG A 161 4.57 14.63 -15.53
C ARG A 161 3.20 15.12 -16.00
N ASP A 162 2.20 14.25 -16.04
CA ASP A 162 0.98 14.48 -16.82
C ASP A 162 -0.31 14.56 -15.96
N VAL A 163 -0.34 13.91 -14.78
CA VAL A 163 -1.52 13.88 -13.90
C VAL A 163 -1.44 14.92 -12.79
N LEU A 164 -0.32 14.97 -12.08
CA LEU A 164 -0.13 15.89 -10.95
C LEU A 164 -0.20 17.38 -11.29
N PRO A 165 0.27 17.86 -12.44
CA PRO A 165 0.20 19.29 -12.75
C PRO A 165 -1.25 19.79 -12.67
N GLY A 166 -1.48 20.82 -11.80
CA GLY A 166 -2.80 21.37 -11.56
C GLY A 166 -3.75 20.54 -10.69
N ALA A 167 -3.37 19.34 -10.28
CA ALA A 167 -4.19 18.49 -9.41
C ALA A 167 -4.28 19.03 -7.98
N ARG A 168 -3.24 19.71 -7.52
CA ARG A 168 -3.13 20.25 -6.16
C ARG A 168 -2.85 21.75 -6.16
N PRO A 169 -3.35 22.52 -5.16
CA PRO A 169 -3.07 23.94 -5.05
C PRO A 169 -1.60 24.16 -4.69
N ALA A 170 -1.03 25.26 -5.17
CA ALA A 170 0.36 25.63 -4.88
C ALA A 170 0.66 25.81 -3.38
N SER A 171 -0.37 26.09 -2.57
CA SER A 171 -0.27 26.18 -1.10
C SER A 171 -0.15 24.82 -0.39
N ASN A 172 -0.42 23.72 -1.10
CA ASN A 172 -0.32 22.37 -0.58
C ASN A 172 0.24 21.43 -1.66
N PRO A 173 1.52 21.59 -2.03
CA PRO A 173 2.13 20.77 -3.07
C PRO A 173 2.41 19.34 -2.57
N LEU A 174 2.41 18.39 -3.47
CA LEU A 174 3.06 17.10 -3.22
C LEU A 174 4.57 17.30 -3.40
N LEU A 175 5.33 16.95 -2.36
CA LEU A 175 6.79 17.16 -2.34
C LEU A 175 7.54 15.96 -2.91
N SER A 176 7.01 14.75 -2.73
CA SER A 176 7.56 13.53 -3.34
C SER A 176 6.49 12.49 -3.61
N CYS A 177 6.67 11.77 -4.71
CA CYS A 177 5.90 10.59 -5.08
C CYS A 177 6.88 9.59 -5.71
N SER A 178 7.02 8.41 -5.12
CA SER A 178 7.96 7.41 -5.60
C SER A 178 7.53 5.98 -5.23
N VAL A 179 8.00 5.02 -6.01
CA VAL A 179 8.02 3.61 -5.63
C VAL A 179 9.48 3.16 -5.71
N GLU A 180 9.90 2.30 -4.81
CA GLU A 180 11.22 1.70 -4.83
C GLU A 180 11.10 0.18 -4.73
N ARG A 181 12.06 -0.51 -5.35
CA ARG A 181 12.19 -1.96 -5.22
C ARG A 181 12.92 -2.30 -3.93
N GLY A 182 12.36 -3.22 -3.12
CA GLY A 182 13.04 -3.69 -1.91
C GLY A 182 12.13 -4.50 -1.01
N ASP A 183 12.71 -4.97 0.06
CA ASP A 183 12.03 -5.64 1.16
C ASP A 183 11.79 -4.63 2.29
N PHE A 184 10.54 -4.48 2.70
CA PHE A 184 10.15 -3.54 3.75
C PHE A 184 10.63 -3.96 5.16
N PHE A 185 11.15 -5.18 5.34
CA PHE A 185 11.82 -5.60 6.58
C PHE A 185 13.31 -5.24 6.62
N GLN A 186 13.91 -4.78 5.53
CA GLN A 186 15.29 -4.28 5.58
C GLN A 186 15.41 -3.10 6.56
N PRO A 187 16.46 -3.06 7.40
CA PRO A 187 16.55 -2.13 8.53
C PRO A 187 16.38 -0.64 8.19
N ASP A 188 16.93 -0.21 7.06
CA ASP A 188 16.84 1.17 6.57
C ASP A 188 15.44 1.50 6.02
N VAL A 189 14.82 0.58 5.31
CA VAL A 189 13.45 0.70 4.80
C VAL A 189 12.45 0.68 5.97
N LEU A 190 12.64 -0.27 6.91
CA LEU A 190 11.86 -0.38 8.13
C LEU A 190 11.87 0.93 8.93
N ALA A 191 13.05 1.53 9.13
CA ALA A 191 13.17 2.79 9.85
C ALA A 191 12.43 3.95 9.14
N ARG A 192 12.31 3.90 7.82
CA ARG A 192 11.62 4.93 7.03
C ARG A 192 10.10 4.79 7.10
N TRP A 193 9.54 3.59 6.84
CA TRP A 193 8.09 3.44 6.82
C TRP A 193 7.48 3.51 8.24
N THR A 194 8.20 3.10 9.28
CA THR A 194 7.71 3.27 10.66
C THR A 194 7.66 4.73 11.11
N GLY A 195 8.30 5.64 10.38
CA GLY A 195 8.16 7.09 10.55
C GLY A 195 6.95 7.70 9.84
N ALA A 196 6.14 6.92 9.12
CA ALA A 196 4.98 7.41 8.38
C ALA A 196 3.80 7.77 9.30
N ASP A 197 2.89 8.57 8.75
CA ASP A 197 1.62 8.94 9.38
C ASP A 197 0.50 7.98 9.04
N PHE A 198 0.59 7.39 7.85
CA PHE A 198 -0.41 6.47 7.32
C PHE A 198 0.32 5.39 6.52
N VAL A 199 0.17 4.15 6.95
CA VAL A 199 0.70 2.98 6.25
C VAL A 199 -0.48 2.16 5.74
N PHE A 200 -0.43 1.78 4.48
CA PHE A 200 -1.35 0.81 3.87
C PHE A 200 -0.60 -0.46 3.54
N CYS A 201 -1.22 -1.61 3.76
CA CYS A 201 -0.67 -2.90 3.44
C CYS A 201 -1.77 -3.87 3.00
N ASN A 202 -1.71 -4.32 1.76
CA ASN A 202 -2.56 -5.41 1.28
C ASN A 202 -1.92 -6.75 1.64
N CYS A 203 -2.25 -7.28 2.82
CA CYS A 203 -1.67 -8.47 3.41
C CYS A 203 -2.54 -9.73 3.30
N VAL A 204 -3.50 -9.77 2.38
CA VAL A 204 -4.53 -10.82 2.23
C VAL A 204 -3.95 -12.23 2.16
N THR A 205 -2.78 -12.38 1.58
CA THR A 205 -2.15 -13.70 1.32
C THR A 205 -1.01 -14.04 2.29
N TRP A 206 -0.76 -13.18 3.28
CA TRP A 206 0.37 -13.39 4.18
C TRP A 206 0.07 -14.43 5.25
N ASP A 207 1.06 -15.24 5.58
CA ASP A 207 1.01 -16.17 6.69
C ASP A 207 1.05 -15.45 8.04
N GLN A 208 0.67 -16.19 9.12
CA GLN A 208 0.63 -15.64 10.47
C GLN A 208 2.00 -15.16 10.95
N GLY A 209 3.09 -15.84 10.56
CA GLY A 209 4.44 -15.47 10.98
C GLY A 209 4.86 -14.12 10.39
N THR A 210 4.52 -13.87 9.13
CA THR A 210 4.74 -12.58 8.45
C THR A 210 3.89 -11.48 9.09
N MET A 211 2.62 -11.77 9.43
CA MET A 211 1.75 -10.81 10.10
C MET A 211 2.24 -10.46 11.52
N ASP A 212 2.75 -11.43 12.27
CA ASP A 212 3.32 -11.20 13.59
C ASP A 212 4.60 -10.34 13.51
N ALA A 213 5.46 -10.62 12.53
CA ALA A 213 6.65 -9.81 12.29
C ALA A 213 6.30 -8.37 11.88
N MET A 214 5.26 -8.20 11.04
CA MET A 214 4.75 -6.89 10.65
C MET A 214 4.18 -6.14 11.83
N SER A 215 3.36 -6.80 12.65
CA SER A 215 2.76 -6.22 13.86
C SER A 215 3.84 -5.72 14.83
N ALA A 216 4.87 -6.53 15.08
CA ALA A 216 6.01 -6.15 15.91
C ALA A 216 6.82 -4.99 15.30
N ALA A 217 6.99 -4.96 13.99
CA ALA A 217 7.65 -3.87 13.29
C ALA A 217 6.87 -2.56 13.39
N ALA A 218 5.54 -2.62 13.22
CA ALA A 218 4.63 -1.48 13.27
C ALA A 218 4.60 -0.81 14.66
N GLU A 219 4.94 -1.51 15.74
CA GLU A 219 5.03 -0.93 17.09
C GLU A 219 5.99 0.26 17.20
N ARG A 220 6.94 0.37 16.26
CA ARG A 220 7.87 1.51 16.18
C ARG A 220 7.23 2.78 15.64
N MET A 221 6.04 2.70 15.08
CA MET A 221 5.32 3.86 14.59
C MET A 221 5.00 4.79 15.78
N ARG A 222 4.91 6.08 15.49
CA ARG A 222 4.56 7.07 16.50
C ARG A 222 3.09 6.95 16.92
N PRO A 223 2.75 7.28 18.15
CA PRO A 223 1.36 7.36 18.60
C PRO A 223 0.50 8.23 17.68
N GLY A 224 -0.71 7.76 17.39
CA GLY A 224 -1.67 8.39 16.50
C GLY A 224 -1.46 8.12 15.01
N ALA A 225 -0.35 7.50 14.60
CA ALA A 225 -0.19 7.01 13.22
C ALA A 225 -1.19 5.89 12.93
N LEU A 226 -1.62 5.81 11.67
CA LEU A 226 -2.55 4.79 11.20
C LEU A 226 -1.83 3.70 10.42
N PHE A 227 -2.23 2.47 10.67
CA PHE A 227 -1.83 1.31 9.87
C PHE A 227 -3.09 0.60 9.37
N VAL A 228 -3.25 0.51 8.07
CA VAL A 228 -4.39 -0.15 7.45
C VAL A 228 -3.94 -1.48 6.86
N THR A 229 -4.59 -2.56 7.29
CA THR A 229 -4.41 -3.91 6.75
C THR A 229 -5.66 -4.37 6.03
N VAL A 230 -5.54 -5.38 5.18
CA VAL A 230 -6.69 -5.98 4.49
C VAL A 230 -6.90 -7.39 5.04
N LEU A 231 -8.09 -7.68 5.57
CA LEU A 231 -8.56 -8.93 6.18
C LEU A 231 -7.82 -9.39 7.45
N CYS A 232 -6.52 -9.13 7.57
CA CYS A 232 -5.71 -9.64 8.66
C CYS A 232 -5.42 -8.53 9.69
N PRO A 233 -5.91 -8.60 10.93
CA PRO A 233 -5.62 -7.58 11.94
C PRO A 233 -4.17 -7.64 12.40
N LEU A 234 -3.65 -6.51 12.87
CA LEU A 234 -2.39 -6.49 13.61
C LEU A 234 -2.56 -7.23 14.94
N SER A 235 -1.57 -8.05 15.31
CA SER A 235 -1.59 -8.84 16.55
C SER A 235 -1.00 -8.11 17.78
N SER A 236 -0.67 -6.82 17.66
CA SER A 236 -0.04 -6.03 18.73
C SER A 236 -1.05 -5.26 19.56
N ASP A 237 -0.94 -5.38 20.90
CA ASP A 237 -1.74 -4.62 21.88
C ASP A 237 -1.48 -3.10 21.86
N LYS A 238 -0.48 -2.65 21.12
CA LYS A 238 -0.17 -1.21 20.95
C LYS A 238 -1.03 -0.54 19.89
N PHE A 239 -1.91 -1.29 19.24
CA PHE A 239 -2.83 -0.76 18.26
C PHE A 239 -4.27 -0.98 18.69
N GLU A 240 -5.11 0.03 18.52
CA GLU A 240 -6.55 -0.10 18.60
C GLU A 240 -7.14 -0.20 17.18
N LEU A 241 -8.08 -1.11 16.96
CA LEU A 241 -8.89 -1.14 15.77
C LEU A 241 -9.92 -0.01 15.89
N VAL A 242 -9.82 1.00 15.03
CA VAL A 242 -10.68 2.20 15.09
C VAL A 242 -11.82 2.17 14.10
N ASP A 243 -11.69 1.39 13.02
CA ASP A 243 -12.76 1.19 12.04
C ASP A 243 -12.46 0.00 11.11
N GLU A 244 -13.52 -0.46 10.45
CA GLU A 244 -13.51 -1.47 9.40
C GLU A 244 -14.18 -0.83 8.17
N ALA A 245 -13.43 -0.70 7.07
CA ALA A 245 -13.90 -0.12 5.82
C ALA A 245 -14.07 -1.22 4.76
N GLU A 246 -15.23 -1.27 4.09
CA GLU A 246 -15.39 -2.15 2.94
C GLU A 246 -14.74 -1.52 1.71
N LEU A 247 -13.82 -2.24 1.08
CA LEU A 247 -13.11 -1.82 -0.13
C LEU A 247 -13.34 -2.79 -1.27
N LYS A 248 -13.49 -2.26 -2.47
CA LYS A 248 -13.58 -3.05 -3.68
C LYS A 248 -12.20 -3.33 -4.25
N PHE A 249 -11.95 -4.59 -4.54
CA PHE A 249 -10.77 -5.09 -5.25
C PHE A 249 -11.17 -5.72 -6.58
N SER A 250 -10.19 -6.00 -7.43
CA SER A 250 -10.39 -6.66 -8.72
C SER A 250 -11.07 -8.04 -8.62
N TRP A 251 -11.10 -8.64 -7.44
CA TRP A 251 -11.66 -9.96 -7.14
C TRP A 251 -12.86 -9.96 -6.18
N GLY A 252 -13.29 -8.81 -5.65
CA GLY A 252 -14.47 -8.70 -4.78
C GLY A 252 -14.37 -7.59 -3.75
N PHE A 253 -15.33 -7.55 -2.83
CA PHE A 253 -15.32 -6.64 -1.68
C PHE A 253 -14.67 -7.31 -0.48
N VAL A 254 -13.85 -6.55 0.25
CA VAL A 254 -13.11 -6.99 1.42
C VAL A 254 -13.03 -5.91 2.48
N GLU A 255 -12.85 -6.33 3.71
CA GLU A 255 -12.66 -5.44 4.85
C GLU A 255 -11.21 -4.96 4.93
N ALA A 256 -11.04 -3.64 5.02
CA ALA A 256 -9.80 -3.00 5.41
C ALA A 256 -9.90 -2.57 6.88
N LEU A 257 -8.96 -3.00 7.66
CA LEU A 257 -8.92 -2.81 9.11
C LEU A 257 -8.04 -1.61 9.42
N VAL A 258 -8.64 -0.55 9.97
CA VAL A 258 -7.92 0.70 10.30
C VAL A 258 -7.47 0.65 11.75
N HIS A 259 -6.16 0.54 11.95
CA HIS A 259 -5.54 0.49 13.27
C HIS A 259 -4.87 1.83 13.59
N ARG A 260 -5.02 2.29 14.83
CA ARG A 260 -4.32 3.47 15.35
C ARG A 260 -3.28 3.06 16.38
N ARG A 261 -2.06 3.55 16.22
CA ARG A 261 -1.00 3.38 17.22
C ARG A 261 -1.36 4.17 18.49
N MET A 262 -1.59 3.47 19.60
CA MET A 262 -1.85 4.07 20.92
C MET A 262 -0.59 4.67 21.53
N THR A 263 -0.74 5.49 22.55
CA THR A 263 0.40 5.85 23.43
C THR A 263 0.81 4.63 24.24
N ASP A 264 2.09 4.57 24.65
CA ASP A 264 2.58 3.42 25.42
C ASP A 264 1.85 3.31 26.78
N ASP A 265 1.47 4.43 27.40
CA ASP A 265 0.68 4.44 28.64
C ASP A 265 -0.74 3.88 28.43
N ALA A 266 -1.40 4.23 27.33
CA ALA A 266 -2.74 3.71 27.00
C ALA A 266 -2.69 2.20 26.70
N ALA A 267 -1.69 1.74 25.98
CA ALA A 267 -1.49 0.32 25.71
C ALA A 267 -1.25 -0.48 27.00
N ALA A 268 -0.41 0.03 27.90
CA ALA A 268 -0.15 -0.60 29.20
C ALA A 268 -1.42 -0.68 30.05
N LEU A 269 -2.24 0.37 30.07
CA LEU A 269 -3.52 0.37 30.80
C LEU A 269 -4.51 -0.65 30.22
N GLY A 270 -4.61 -0.74 28.89
CA GLY A 270 -5.44 -1.72 28.20
C GLY A 270 -5.06 -3.17 28.54
N ALA A 271 -3.78 -3.48 28.51
CA ALA A 271 -3.26 -4.79 28.89
C ALA A 271 -3.58 -5.15 30.36
N MET A 272 -3.43 -4.22 31.29
CA MET A 272 -3.76 -4.42 32.71
C MET A 272 -5.25 -4.69 32.93
N LEU A 273 -6.12 -3.97 32.23
CA LEU A 273 -7.58 -4.18 32.31
C LEU A 273 -8.01 -5.52 31.69
N GLY A 274 -7.43 -5.90 30.57
CA GLY A 274 -7.65 -7.20 29.91
C GLY A 274 -7.29 -8.38 30.83
N ASP A 275 -6.12 -8.32 31.48
CA ASP A 275 -5.67 -9.32 32.46
C ASP A 275 -6.60 -9.41 33.68
N SER A 276 -7.12 -8.28 34.15
CA SER A 276 -8.05 -8.24 35.29
C SER A 276 -9.39 -8.87 34.94
N MET A 277 -9.92 -8.58 33.74
CA MET A 277 -11.19 -9.18 33.27
C MET A 277 -11.08 -10.69 33.01
N SER A 278 -9.94 -11.14 32.48
CA SER A 278 -9.69 -12.60 32.29
C SER A 278 -9.63 -13.35 33.61
N ARG A 279 -9.03 -12.76 34.65
CA ARG A 279 -8.98 -13.35 35.99
C ARG A 279 -10.36 -13.41 36.65
N MET A 280 -11.23 -12.41 36.44
CA MET A 280 -12.60 -12.41 36.97
C MET A 280 -13.45 -13.50 36.31
N ARG A 281 -13.36 -13.69 34.98
CA ARG A 281 -14.10 -14.78 34.29
C ARG A 281 -13.64 -16.15 34.70
N GLY A 282 -12.34 -16.36 34.88
CA GLY A 282 -11.82 -17.65 35.39
C GLY A 282 -12.20 -17.98 36.84
N ALA A 283 -12.57 -16.97 37.67
CA ALA A 283 -13.06 -17.18 39.02
C ALA A 283 -14.52 -17.62 39.06
N ASP A 284 -15.37 -17.08 38.16
CA ASP A 284 -16.79 -17.47 38.07
C ASP A 284 -16.99 -18.92 37.55
N ASP A 285 -16.10 -19.39 36.65
CA ASP A 285 -16.16 -20.77 36.16
C ASP A 285 -15.76 -21.83 37.22
N MET A 286 -15.02 -21.46 38.27
CA MET A 286 -14.61 -22.37 39.34
C MET A 286 -15.68 -22.51 40.48
N GLU A 287 -16.66 -21.60 40.59
CA GLU A 287 -17.74 -21.69 41.57
C GLU A 287 -18.95 -22.53 41.10
N HIS A 288 -19.00 -22.91 39.83
CA HIS A 288 -20.12 -23.75 39.30
C HIS A 288 -19.85 -25.27 39.30
N ASP A 289 -18.64 -25.72 39.65
CA ASP A 289 -18.28 -27.17 39.75
C ASP A 289 -18.06 -27.66 41.20
N ALA A 290 -18.63 -26.98 42.19
CA ALA A 290 -18.59 -27.42 43.59
C ALA A 290 -19.95 -27.88 44.14
#